data_843753c03cdaf59804c0b88126c4c15c
#
_entry.id   843753c03cdaf59804c0b88126c4c15c
#
_cell.length_a   1.000
_cell.length_b   1.000
_cell.length_c   1.000
_cell.angle_alpha   90.00
_cell.angle_beta   90.00
_cell.angle_gamma   90.00
#
_symmetry.space_group_name_H-M   'P 1'
#
loop_
_entity.id
_entity.type
_entity.pdbx_description
1 polymer ?
#
loop_
_entity_poly.entity_id
_entity_poly.type
_entity_poly.pdbx_seq_one_letter_code
_entity_poly.pdbx_strand_id
1 'polypeptide(L)'
;GLSGGSWATGSMAINDWPTMQSLVDDIMDLSSNLIKPSHDKLSFYKDLFNDVSDKKDAGYPVSISDYWSRALSYQLLNKTDHSPMFVHHGQRTTYSDIVNTTSFKDASYPLPIVLSIGRPPNEIMINPNATYFEFTPFEFGTWQPYLQAFFPVGYLGSDMRNGKQNAKDKSCVSNYDNFGYVVGTSST
;
A
#
# COMPACT_ATOMS: atom_id res chain seq x y z
N GLY A 1 -0.72 -11.54 4.97
CA GLY A 1 0.63 -11.45 4.39
C GLY A 1 1.53 -10.48 5.13
N LEU A 2 2.81 -10.79 5.23
CA LEU A 2 3.87 -9.91 5.76
C LEU A 2 5.00 -9.88 4.74
N SER A 3 5.65 -8.73 4.53
CA SER A 3 6.76 -8.53 3.58
C SER A 3 6.37 -9.02 2.17
N GLY A 4 7.16 -9.91 1.53
CA GLY A 4 6.80 -10.50 0.23
C GLY A 4 5.45 -11.22 0.22
N GLY A 5 5.00 -11.76 1.35
CA GLY A 5 3.64 -12.29 1.48
C GLY A 5 2.56 -11.23 1.37
N SER A 6 2.84 -9.98 1.76
CA SER A 6 1.90 -8.85 1.57
C SER A 6 1.78 -8.48 0.09
N TRP A 7 2.86 -8.58 -0.67
CA TRP A 7 2.84 -8.33 -2.12
C TRP A 7 1.89 -9.29 -2.83
N ALA A 8 2.04 -10.59 -2.54
CA ALA A 8 1.16 -11.61 -3.12
C ALA A 8 -0.30 -11.42 -2.70
N THR A 9 -0.56 -11.32 -1.37
CA THR A 9 -1.92 -11.16 -0.84
C THR A 9 -2.59 -9.90 -1.36
N GLY A 10 -1.87 -8.77 -1.31
CA GLY A 10 -2.39 -7.49 -1.76
C GLY A 10 -2.64 -7.45 -3.25
N SER A 11 -1.69 -7.95 -4.06
CA SER A 11 -1.83 -7.97 -5.52
C SER A 11 -2.98 -8.88 -5.96
N MET A 12 -3.16 -10.03 -5.34
CA MET A 12 -4.32 -10.89 -5.63
C MET A 12 -5.64 -10.19 -5.28
N ALA A 13 -5.73 -9.60 -4.11
CA ALA A 13 -6.97 -8.99 -3.63
C ALA A 13 -7.38 -7.75 -4.47
N ILE A 14 -6.43 -6.86 -4.76
CA ILE A 14 -6.71 -5.62 -5.50
C ILE A 14 -7.05 -5.88 -6.98
N ASN A 15 -6.56 -6.98 -7.54
CA ASN A 15 -6.84 -7.41 -8.90
C ASN A 15 -8.00 -8.43 -9.00
N ASP A 16 -8.87 -8.44 -8.01
CA ASP A 16 -10.08 -9.27 -7.98
C ASP A 16 -9.82 -10.79 -8.03
N TRP A 17 -8.77 -11.24 -7.34
CA TRP A 17 -8.40 -12.65 -7.20
C TRP A 17 -8.25 -13.39 -8.54
N PRO A 18 -7.36 -12.95 -9.42
CA PRO A 18 -7.09 -13.64 -10.68
C PRO A 18 -6.52 -15.04 -10.42
N THR A 19 -6.48 -15.88 -11.46
CA THR A 19 -5.69 -17.12 -11.37
C THR A 19 -4.22 -16.78 -11.17
N MET A 20 -3.45 -17.67 -10.54
CA MET A 20 -2.00 -17.48 -10.38
C MET A 20 -1.29 -17.29 -11.72
N GLN A 21 -1.74 -17.99 -12.76
CA GLN A 21 -1.18 -17.82 -14.11
C GLN A 21 -1.43 -16.41 -14.63
N SER A 22 -2.68 -15.92 -14.56
CA SER A 22 -3.01 -14.56 -15.00
C SER A 22 -2.29 -13.50 -14.15
N LEU A 23 -2.15 -13.72 -12.84
CA LEU A 23 -1.42 -12.81 -11.98
C LEU A 23 0.03 -12.62 -12.44
N VAL A 24 0.71 -13.71 -12.79
CA VAL A 24 2.12 -13.71 -13.22
C VAL A 24 2.28 -13.22 -14.66
N ASP A 25 1.42 -13.68 -15.59
CA ASP A 25 1.58 -13.42 -17.00
C ASP A 25 1.04 -12.06 -17.43
N ASP A 26 -0.09 -11.64 -16.85
CA ASP A 26 -0.85 -10.48 -17.34
C ASP A 26 -0.76 -9.27 -16.41
N ILE A 27 -0.56 -9.47 -15.10
CA ILE A 27 -0.68 -8.40 -14.10
C ILE A 27 0.68 -7.97 -13.58
N MET A 28 1.49 -8.90 -13.06
CA MET A 28 2.78 -8.57 -12.48
C MET A 28 3.86 -8.44 -13.55
N ASP A 29 4.66 -7.38 -13.51
CA ASP A 29 5.87 -7.29 -14.34
C ASP A 29 7.06 -7.95 -13.62
N LEU A 30 7.12 -9.27 -13.66
CA LEU A 30 8.23 -10.05 -13.09
C LEU A 30 9.41 -10.22 -14.06
N SER A 31 9.27 -9.73 -15.29
CA SER A 31 10.33 -9.80 -16.31
C SER A 31 11.39 -8.72 -16.12
N SER A 32 11.09 -7.69 -15.36
CA SER A 32 11.99 -6.58 -15.09
C SER A 32 12.46 -6.54 -13.64
N ASN A 33 13.60 -5.91 -13.42
CA ASN A 33 14.07 -5.65 -12.08
C ASN A 33 13.26 -4.50 -11.47
N LEU A 34 12.94 -4.58 -10.19
CA LEU A 34 12.15 -3.60 -9.44
C LEU A 34 12.68 -2.16 -9.59
N ILE A 35 13.99 -2.00 -9.73
CA ILE A 35 14.65 -0.69 -9.88
C ILE A 35 14.95 -0.37 -11.35
N LYS A 36 14.87 -1.36 -12.26
CA LYS A 36 15.13 -1.19 -13.69
C LYS A 36 13.98 -1.77 -14.49
N PRO A 37 12.88 -1.02 -14.65
CA PRO A 37 11.76 -1.48 -15.46
C PRO A 37 12.21 -1.74 -16.92
N SER A 38 11.54 -2.66 -17.57
CA SER A 38 11.82 -3.05 -18.97
C SER A 38 11.45 -1.97 -19.97
N HIS A 39 10.51 -1.10 -19.60
CA HIS A 39 9.98 -0.02 -20.41
C HIS A 39 10.62 1.33 -20.09
N ASP A 40 10.13 2.42 -20.64
CA ASP A 40 10.70 3.76 -20.55
C ASP A 40 11.22 4.13 -19.13
N LYS A 41 12.53 3.94 -18.97
CA LYS A 41 13.21 4.16 -17.68
C LYS A 41 13.11 5.61 -17.23
N LEU A 42 13.16 6.54 -18.19
CA LEU A 42 13.15 7.96 -17.86
C LEU A 42 11.78 8.38 -17.32
N SER A 43 10.71 7.89 -17.92
CA SER A 43 9.35 8.11 -17.43
C SER A 43 9.18 7.51 -16.03
N PHE A 44 9.58 6.25 -15.85
CA PHE A 44 9.49 5.57 -14.55
C PHE A 44 10.15 6.37 -13.42
N TYR A 45 11.40 6.78 -13.61
CA TYR A 45 12.10 7.55 -12.56
C TYR A 45 11.49 8.93 -12.34
N LYS A 46 11.08 9.60 -13.41
CA LYS A 46 10.40 10.88 -13.31
C LYS A 46 9.12 10.77 -12.47
N ASP A 47 8.32 9.76 -12.74
CA ASP A 47 7.06 9.54 -12.02
C ASP A 47 7.31 9.14 -10.58
N LEU A 48 8.29 8.27 -10.34
CA LEU A 48 8.72 7.87 -9.00
C LEU A 48 9.12 9.09 -8.14
N PHE A 49 9.90 10.01 -8.71
CA PHE A 49 10.33 11.22 -8.00
C PHE A 49 9.22 12.24 -7.84
N ASN A 50 8.37 12.41 -8.84
CA ASN A 50 7.24 13.32 -8.76
C ASN A 50 6.24 12.89 -7.68
N ASP A 51 5.87 11.62 -7.65
CA ASP A 51 4.91 11.07 -6.69
C ASP A 51 5.41 11.22 -5.25
N VAL A 52 6.70 11.01 -5.03
CA VAL A 52 7.29 11.20 -3.70
C VAL A 52 7.41 12.69 -3.35
N SER A 53 7.68 13.56 -4.34
CA SER A 53 7.68 15.01 -4.15
C SER A 53 6.31 15.53 -3.77
N ASP A 54 5.26 15.07 -4.45
CA ASP A 54 3.87 15.45 -4.16
C ASP A 54 3.48 15.14 -2.71
N LYS A 55 3.92 13.98 -2.19
CA LYS A 55 3.74 13.64 -0.78
C LYS A 55 4.42 14.64 0.15
N LYS A 56 5.66 15.05 -0.19
CA LYS A 56 6.42 16.06 0.57
C LYS A 56 5.74 17.42 0.53
N ASP A 57 5.27 17.83 -0.64
CA ASP A 57 4.62 19.12 -0.85
C ASP A 57 3.26 19.18 -0.12
N ALA A 58 2.62 18.04 0.07
CA ALA A 58 1.44 17.90 0.93
C ALA A 58 1.77 17.94 2.44
N GLY A 59 3.05 18.13 2.83
CA GLY A 59 3.47 18.29 4.22
C GLY A 59 3.78 16.98 4.96
N TYR A 60 3.84 15.86 4.27
CA TYR A 60 4.15 14.57 4.88
C TYR A 60 5.66 14.25 4.86
N PRO A 61 6.17 13.57 5.88
CA PRO A 61 7.56 13.11 5.86
C PRO A 61 7.76 12.07 4.76
N VAL A 62 8.90 12.17 4.09
CA VAL A 62 9.32 11.26 3.03
C VAL A 62 10.50 10.43 3.48
N SER A 63 10.50 9.16 3.17
CA SER A 63 11.54 8.19 3.48
C SER A 63 11.87 7.33 2.26
N ILE A 64 12.89 6.49 2.38
CA ILE A 64 13.21 5.51 1.34
C ILE A 64 12.08 4.51 1.10
N SER A 65 11.25 4.27 2.12
CA SER A 65 10.08 3.40 2.02
C SER A 65 9.05 3.91 1.00
N ASP A 66 8.97 5.23 0.79
CA ASP A 66 8.06 5.80 -0.21
C ASP A 66 8.50 5.45 -1.64
N TYR A 67 9.80 5.56 -1.92
CA TYR A 67 10.35 5.14 -3.22
C TYR A 67 10.19 3.64 -3.45
N TRP A 68 10.42 2.85 -2.40
CA TRP A 68 10.21 1.40 -2.43
C TRP A 68 8.75 1.05 -2.70
N SER A 69 7.82 1.65 -1.98
CA SER A 69 6.38 1.47 -2.13
C SER A 69 5.93 1.76 -3.55
N ARG A 70 6.47 2.82 -4.13
CA ARG A 70 6.13 3.23 -5.48
C ARG A 70 6.66 2.25 -6.54
N ALA A 71 7.91 1.82 -6.39
CA ALA A 71 8.50 0.82 -7.28
C ALA A 71 7.73 -0.52 -7.23
N LEU A 72 7.30 -0.94 -6.03
CA LEU A 72 6.45 -2.12 -5.86
C LEU A 72 5.11 -1.98 -6.58
N SER A 73 4.46 -0.81 -6.50
CA SER A 73 3.19 -0.58 -7.19
C SER A 73 3.31 -0.78 -8.70
N TYR A 74 4.39 -0.30 -9.29
CA TYR A 74 4.66 -0.50 -10.72
C TYR A 74 4.78 -1.97 -11.11
N GLN A 75 5.38 -2.77 -10.25
CA GLN A 75 5.65 -4.17 -10.56
C GLN A 75 4.46 -5.09 -10.26
N LEU A 76 3.65 -4.74 -9.27
CA LEU A 76 2.61 -5.62 -8.74
C LEU A 76 1.21 -5.29 -9.23
N LEU A 77 1.02 -4.15 -9.92
CA LEU A 77 -0.25 -3.77 -10.53
C LEU A 77 -0.19 -3.97 -12.05
N ASN A 78 -1.35 -3.99 -12.67
CA ASN A 78 -1.56 -4.40 -14.04
C ASN A 78 -0.55 -3.82 -15.05
N LYS A 79 0.34 -4.66 -15.57
CA LYS A 79 1.37 -4.30 -16.56
C LYS A 79 0.82 -3.99 -17.96
N THR A 80 -0.41 -4.38 -18.26
CA THR A 80 -1.00 -4.21 -19.59
C THR A 80 -1.60 -2.84 -19.80
N ASP A 81 -1.81 -2.10 -18.75
CA ASP A 81 -2.37 -0.76 -18.83
C ASP A 81 -1.27 0.30 -18.83
N HIS A 82 -0.70 0.52 -20.02
CA HIS A 82 0.30 1.55 -20.29
C HIS A 82 -0.31 2.96 -20.46
N SER A 83 -1.56 3.16 -20.07
CA SER A 83 -2.19 4.47 -20.13
C SER A 83 -1.43 5.47 -19.26
N PRO A 84 -1.21 6.72 -19.71
CA PRO A 84 -0.64 7.76 -18.86
C PRO A 84 -1.42 8.02 -17.56
N MET A 85 -2.71 7.66 -17.53
CA MET A 85 -3.50 7.66 -16.29
C MET A 85 -3.00 6.64 -15.26
N PHE A 86 -2.26 5.66 -15.68
CA PHE A 86 -1.72 4.58 -14.87
C PHE A 86 -0.32 4.85 -14.32
N VAL A 87 0.32 5.87 -14.78
CA VAL A 87 1.53 6.41 -14.16
C VAL A 87 1.33 6.69 -12.67
N HIS A 88 0.09 6.94 -12.28
CA HIS A 88 -0.33 7.13 -10.90
C HIS A 88 -0.90 5.86 -10.24
N HIS A 89 -0.68 4.70 -10.80
CA HIS A 89 -1.21 3.43 -10.31
C HIS A 89 -0.95 3.30 -8.82
N GLY A 90 -0.43 3.04 -8.08
CA GLY A 90 -0.36 2.89 -6.67
C GLY A 90 -0.86 4.07 -5.82
N GLN A 91 -1.03 5.26 -6.41
CA GLN A 91 -1.58 6.41 -5.68
C GLN A 91 -3.10 6.49 -5.70
N ARG A 92 -3.73 5.94 -6.73
CA ARG A 92 -5.19 6.02 -6.89
C ARG A 92 -5.91 4.73 -6.51
N THR A 93 -5.23 3.60 -6.60
CA THR A 93 -5.78 2.32 -6.17
C THR A 93 -5.54 2.17 -4.67
N THR A 94 -6.60 2.28 -3.90
CA THR A 94 -6.53 2.20 -2.44
C THR A 94 -6.78 0.78 -1.95
N TYR A 95 -6.27 0.46 -0.79
CA TYR A 95 -6.53 -0.84 -0.17
C TYR A 95 -8.01 -0.98 0.23
N SER A 96 -8.66 0.12 0.57
CA SER A 96 -10.11 0.18 0.81
C SER A 96 -10.96 -0.11 -0.44
N ASP A 97 -10.44 0.07 -1.65
CA ASP A 97 -11.17 -0.25 -2.89
C ASP A 97 -11.41 -1.74 -3.08
N ILE A 98 -10.68 -2.60 -2.39
CA ILE A 98 -10.87 -4.07 -2.43
C ILE A 98 -12.33 -4.45 -2.16
N VAL A 99 -13.03 -3.72 -1.28
CA VAL A 99 -14.45 -3.98 -0.99
C VAL A 99 -15.37 -3.82 -2.20
N ASN A 100 -14.90 -3.13 -3.23
CA ASN A 100 -15.64 -2.89 -4.47
C ASN A 100 -15.43 -3.99 -5.52
N THR A 101 -14.44 -4.87 -5.34
CA THR A 101 -14.19 -5.99 -6.25
C THR A 101 -15.34 -6.99 -6.24
N THR A 102 -15.50 -7.71 -7.33
CA THR A 102 -16.59 -8.72 -7.47
C THR A 102 -16.40 -9.86 -6.49
N SER A 103 -15.19 -10.39 -6.42
CA SER A 103 -14.86 -11.51 -5.53
C SER A 103 -15.07 -11.18 -4.06
N PHE A 104 -14.82 -9.93 -3.66
CA PHE A 104 -15.06 -9.50 -2.29
C PHE A 104 -16.57 -9.40 -2.00
N LYS A 105 -17.35 -8.80 -2.90
CA LYS A 105 -18.81 -8.67 -2.75
C LYS A 105 -19.53 -10.02 -2.70
N ASP A 106 -19.04 -10.97 -3.48
CA ASP A 106 -19.59 -12.33 -3.53
C ASP A 106 -19.10 -13.21 -2.37
N ALA A 107 -18.29 -12.67 -1.47
CA ALA A 107 -17.66 -13.39 -0.36
C ALA A 107 -16.95 -14.69 -0.80
N SER A 108 -16.40 -14.69 -2.02
CA SER A 108 -15.78 -15.87 -2.63
C SER A 108 -14.39 -16.15 -2.09
N TYR A 109 -13.76 -15.17 -1.46
CA TYR A 109 -12.38 -15.26 -0.94
C TYR A 109 -12.28 -14.68 0.47
N PRO A 110 -11.26 -15.10 1.24
CA PRO A 110 -11.06 -14.62 2.60
C PRO A 110 -10.69 -13.13 2.62
N LEU A 111 -10.93 -12.49 3.76
CA LEU A 111 -10.50 -11.11 4.02
C LEU A 111 -8.98 -10.98 3.85
N PRO A 112 -8.49 -10.14 2.95
CA PRO A 112 -7.06 -9.93 2.80
C PRO A 112 -6.53 -9.09 3.96
N ILE A 113 -5.55 -9.62 4.68
CA ILE A 113 -4.87 -8.92 5.78
C ILE A 113 -3.39 -8.76 5.43
N VAL A 114 -2.91 -7.53 5.44
CA VAL A 114 -1.51 -7.18 5.32
C VAL A 114 -0.98 -6.77 6.69
N LEU A 115 0.10 -7.40 7.11
CA LEU A 115 0.76 -7.11 8.38
C LEU A 115 1.95 -6.19 8.17
N SER A 116 2.18 -5.29 9.11
CA SER A 116 3.40 -4.51 9.23
C SER A 116 3.94 -4.57 10.66
N ILE A 117 5.23 -4.32 10.81
CA ILE A 117 5.91 -4.36 12.10
C ILE A 117 6.35 -2.95 12.45
N GLY A 118 5.85 -2.44 13.58
CA GLY A 118 6.28 -1.16 14.11
C GLY A 118 7.73 -1.21 14.54
N ARG A 119 8.54 -0.29 14.01
CA ARG A 119 9.94 -0.15 14.37
C ARG A 119 10.20 1.28 14.86
N PRO A 120 10.79 1.45 16.04
CA PRO A 120 11.23 2.77 16.48
C PRO A 120 12.21 3.40 15.49
N PRO A 121 12.17 4.73 15.28
CA PRO A 121 12.95 5.40 14.24
C PRO A 121 14.48 5.19 14.33
N ASN A 122 14.98 4.89 15.53
CA ASN A 122 16.41 4.75 15.78
C ASN A 122 16.88 3.30 15.91
N GLU A 123 16.01 2.32 15.68
CA GLU A 123 16.35 0.90 15.75
C GLU A 123 16.58 0.34 14.35
N ILE A 124 17.74 -0.30 14.15
CA ILE A 124 18.08 -0.97 12.88
C ILE A 124 17.45 -2.36 12.83
N MET A 125 17.38 -3.05 13.97
CA MET A 125 16.82 -4.39 14.07
C MET A 125 15.39 -4.38 14.58
N ILE A 126 14.59 -5.31 14.08
CA ILE A 126 13.23 -5.51 14.59
C ILE A 126 13.34 -6.15 15.97
N ASN A 127 12.77 -5.48 16.97
CA ASN A 127 12.68 -6.02 18.31
C ASN A 127 11.67 -7.19 18.32
N PRO A 128 11.95 -8.34 18.97
CA PRO A 128 10.98 -9.43 19.11
C PRO A 128 9.64 -9.02 19.75
N ASN A 129 9.65 -7.95 20.55
CA ASN A 129 8.45 -7.38 21.17
C ASN A 129 7.84 -6.22 20.34
N ALA A 130 8.26 -6.02 19.09
CA ALA A 130 7.71 -4.98 18.23
C ALA A 130 6.21 -5.17 18.03
N THR A 131 5.50 -4.05 17.94
CA THR A 131 4.06 -4.06 17.68
C THR A 131 3.78 -4.49 16.26
N TYR A 132 2.90 -5.46 16.10
CA TYR A 132 2.35 -5.84 14.81
C TYR A 132 1.09 -5.02 14.55
N PHE A 133 1.04 -4.41 13.39
CA PHE A 133 -0.13 -3.73 12.87
C PHE A 133 -0.72 -4.51 11.70
N GLU A 134 -2.02 -4.40 11.52
CA GLU A 134 -2.71 -5.01 10.38
C GLU A 134 -3.49 -3.97 9.58
N PHE A 135 -3.44 -4.13 8.27
CA PHE A 135 -4.29 -3.44 7.32
C PHE A 135 -5.31 -4.44 6.79
N THR A 136 -6.56 -4.09 6.91
CA THR A 136 -7.67 -4.74 6.21
C THR A 136 -8.30 -3.73 5.25
N PRO A 137 -9.17 -4.13 4.31
CA PRO A 137 -9.91 -3.17 3.49
C PRO A 137 -10.82 -2.23 4.28
N PHE A 138 -11.05 -2.50 5.56
CA PHE A 138 -11.93 -1.71 6.42
C PHE A 138 -11.16 -0.83 7.39
N GLU A 139 -10.12 -1.37 8.01
CA GLU A 139 -9.46 -0.72 9.15
C GLU A 139 -7.95 -1.02 9.21
N PHE A 140 -7.25 -0.12 9.87
CA PHE A 140 -5.86 -0.27 10.27
C PHE A 140 -5.77 -0.25 11.79
N GLY A 141 -4.97 -1.13 12.37
CA GLY A 141 -4.78 -1.15 13.82
C GLY A 141 -3.96 -2.29 14.35
N THR A 142 -4.09 -2.57 15.63
CA THR A 142 -3.35 -3.63 16.32
C THR A 142 -4.14 -4.23 17.48
N TRP A 143 -3.99 -5.53 17.64
CA TRP A 143 -4.51 -6.29 18.77
C TRP A 143 -3.55 -6.35 19.97
N GLN A 144 -2.40 -5.71 19.89
CA GLN A 144 -1.45 -5.70 21.00
C GLN A 144 -2.10 -5.16 22.28
N PRO A 145 -2.04 -5.89 23.43
CA PRO A 145 -2.84 -5.59 24.63
C PRO A 145 -2.66 -4.19 25.20
N TYR A 146 -1.50 -3.61 25.00
CA TYR A 146 -1.20 -2.27 25.53
C TYR A 146 -1.70 -1.13 24.62
N LEU A 147 -2.14 -1.43 23.38
CA LEU A 147 -2.65 -0.43 22.45
C LEU A 147 -4.10 -0.70 22.04
N GLN A 148 -4.41 -1.89 21.52
CA GLN A 148 -5.75 -2.33 21.10
C GLN A 148 -6.58 -1.23 20.42
N ALA A 149 -6.01 -0.64 19.38
CA ALA A 149 -6.61 0.49 18.69
C ALA A 149 -6.78 0.19 17.19
N PHE A 150 -7.96 0.50 16.67
CA PHE A 150 -8.31 0.40 15.27
C PHE A 150 -9.00 1.67 14.81
N PHE A 151 -8.82 2.02 13.54
CA PHE A 151 -9.57 3.09 12.90
C PHE A 151 -9.78 2.77 11.40
N PRO A 152 -10.80 3.34 10.75
CA PRO A 152 -11.06 3.08 9.34
C PRO A 152 -9.84 3.39 8.47
N VAL A 153 -9.45 2.46 7.60
CA VAL A 153 -8.24 2.54 6.79
C VAL A 153 -8.22 3.78 5.88
N GLY A 154 -9.36 4.23 5.42
CA GLY A 154 -9.50 5.45 4.61
C GLY A 154 -9.15 6.75 5.36
N TYR A 155 -8.95 6.71 6.69
CA TYR A 155 -8.46 7.86 7.47
C TYR A 155 -6.95 7.87 7.70
N LEU A 156 -6.23 6.94 7.11
CA LEU A 156 -4.76 6.98 7.13
C LEU A 156 -4.26 8.34 6.65
N GLY A 157 -3.21 8.83 7.30
CA GLY A 157 -2.65 10.16 7.04
C GLY A 157 -3.40 11.33 7.70
N SER A 158 -4.59 11.10 8.27
CA SER A 158 -5.36 12.14 8.99
C SER A 158 -4.94 12.23 10.46
N ASP A 159 -5.03 13.44 11.03
CA ASP A 159 -4.87 13.61 12.49
C ASP A 159 -6.08 12.99 13.21
N MET A 160 -5.80 12.04 14.09
CA MET A 160 -6.80 11.29 14.82
C MET A 160 -6.71 11.55 16.31
N ARG A 161 -7.86 11.83 16.95
CA ARG A 161 -7.95 11.95 18.41
C ARG A 161 -9.08 11.08 18.95
N ASN A 162 -8.75 10.19 19.87
CA ASN A 162 -9.73 9.28 20.49
C ASN A 162 -10.56 8.50 19.46
N GLY A 163 -9.92 7.98 18.40
CA GLY A 163 -10.58 7.20 17.35
C GLY A 163 -11.45 8.02 16.38
N LYS A 164 -11.39 9.36 16.45
CA LYS A 164 -12.12 10.25 15.56
C LYS A 164 -11.16 11.21 14.86
N GLN A 165 -11.49 11.56 13.62
CA GLN A 165 -10.74 12.59 12.90
C GLN A 165 -10.81 13.92 13.66
N ASN A 166 -9.66 14.59 13.78
CA ASN A 166 -9.60 15.89 14.47
C ASN A 166 -10.22 16.98 13.57
N ALA A 167 -11.43 17.41 13.92
CA ALA A 167 -12.16 18.43 13.15
C ALA A 167 -11.47 19.82 13.12
N LYS A 168 -10.43 20.04 13.91
CA LYS A 168 -9.64 21.29 13.87
C LYS A 168 -8.61 21.32 12.76
N ASP A 169 -8.18 20.15 12.31
CA ASP A 169 -7.36 20.04 11.11
C ASP A 169 -8.28 20.02 9.88
N LYS A 170 -8.20 21.08 9.08
CA LYS A 170 -8.99 21.23 7.87
C LYS A 170 -8.44 20.41 6.68
N SER A 171 -7.32 19.73 6.87
CA SER A 171 -6.75 18.87 5.84
C SER A 171 -7.55 17.58 5.75
N CYS A 172 -8.29 17.41 4.68
CA CYS A 172 -8.90 16.15 4.32
C CYS A 172 -7.85 15.33 3.56
N VAL A 173 -7.37 14.25 4.17
CA VAL A 173 -6.44 13.32 3.52
C VAL A 173 -7.26 12.20 2.89
N SER A 174 -7.04 11.96 1.61
CA SER A 174 -7.66 10.87 0.87
C SER A 174 -6.59 10.06 0.15
N ASN A 175 -6.89 8.77 -0.08
CA ASN A 175 -6.02 7.84 -0.81
C ASN A 175 -4.64 7.59 -0.16
N TYR A 176 -4.49 7.88 1.13
CA TYR A 176 -3.24 7.57 1.84
C TYR A 176 -3.05 6.06 2.03
N ASP A 177 -4.15 5.30 2.04
CA ASP A 177 -4.18 3.84 2.04
C ASP A 177 -3.93 3.24 0.64
N ASN A 178 -3.17 3.94 -0.20
CA ASN A 178 -2.83 3.41 -1.52
C ASN A 178 -2.10 2.07 -1.41
N PHE A 179 -2.29 1.23 -2.44
CA PHE A 179 -1.76 -0.12 -2.46
C PHE A 179 -0.25 -0.17 -2.20
N GLY A 180 0.51 0.68 -2.89
CA GLY A 180 1.96 0.73 -2.74
C GLY A 180 2.40 1.04 -1.32
N TYR A 181 1.76 2.00 -0.66
CA TYR A 181 2.04 2.35 0.73
C TYR A 181 1.80 1.16 1.66
N VAL A 182 0.66 0.47 1.52
CA VAL A 182 0.32 -0.66 2.38
C VAL A 182 1.33 -1.80 2.24
N VAL A 183 1.62 -2.24 1.02
CA VAL A 183 2.56 -3.36 0.78
C VAL A 183 4.03 -2.95 1.01
N GLY A 184 4.37 -1.70 0.73
CA GLY A 184 5.69 -1.14 1.00
C GLY A 184 5.98 -1.04 2.49
N THR A 185 5.05 -0.51 3.28
CA THR A 185 5.16 -0.43 4.74
C THR A 185 5.32 -1.80 5.38
N SER A 186 4.72 -2.83 4.81
CA SER A 186 4.86 -4.22 5.26
C SER A 186 6.25 -4.81 4.99
N SER A 187 7.04 -4.24 4.09
CA SER A 187 8.26 -4.85 3.56
C SER A 187 9.54 -4.00 3.70
N THR A 188 9.47 -2.89 4.43
CA THR A 188 10.62 -1.99 4.69
C THR A 188 11.11 -2.01 6.12
#